data_7495711e8fd97c6148120bbf5bbadb5d
#
_entry.id   7495711e8fd97c6148120bbf5bbadb5d
#
_cell.length_a   1.000
_cell.length_b   1.000
_cell.length_c   1.000
_cell.angle_alpha   90.00
_cell.angle_beta   90.00
_cell.angle_gamma   90.00
#
_symmetry.space_group_name_H-M   'P 1'
#
loop_
_entity.id
_entity.type
_entity.pdbx_description
1 polymer ?
#
loop_
_entity_poly.entity_id
_entity_poly.type
_entity_poly.pdbx_seq_one_letter_code
_entity_poly.pdbx_strand_id
1 'polypeptide(L)'
;MVLKKVSAPRAVLSAAAILAISLSAAQAAQAAGTAASAPAQASAAPAAIQTVPGMPPVIDPHNLYSETGPGHLSAAVQKDLPRVYVPNLRSNDVYVIDPDTLKVVDKFKVGKGPQHVVPSWDLRTLWVANNAERSNDGSLTPIDPATGKPGKEVAVDDPYNMYFTPD
;
A
#
# COMPACT_ATOMS: atom_id res chain seq x y z
N MET A 1 -10.24 -35.94 33.15
CA MET A 1 -9.92 -35.79 31.72
C MET A 1 -8.42 -35.47 31.63
N VAL A 2 -7.63 -36.46 31.16
CA VAL A 2 -6.17 -36.53 31.32
C VAL A 2 -5.46 -35.81 30.18
N LEU A 3 -4.63 -34.83 30.47
CA LEU A 3 -3.74 -34.18 29.47
C LEU A 3 -2.57 -35.10 29.15
N LYS A 4 -2.44 -35.49 27.86
CA LYS A 4 -1.25 -36.17 27.36
C LYS A 4 -0.16 -35.16 26.98
N LYS A 5 0.95 -35.30 27.66
CA LYS A 5 2.24 -34.61 27.41
C LYS A 5 2.86 -35.18 26.13
N VAL A 6 3.11 -34.33 25.12
CA VAL A 6 3.87 -34.72 23.91
C VAL A 6 5.32 -34.27 24.08
N SER A 7 6.23 -35.25 24.03
CA SER A 7 7.66 -35.10 24.17
C SER A 7 8.30 -34.83 22.81
N ALA A 8 9.23 -33.88 22.73
CA ALA A 8 10.02 -33.57 21.55
C ALA A 8 11.23 -34.47 21.42
N PRO A 9 11.66 -34.92 20.24
CA PRO A 9 12.92 -35.62 20.06
C PRO A 9 14.11 -34.68 19.87
N ARG A 10 15.19 -35.10 20.46
CA ARG A 10 16.53 -34.50 20.51
C ARG A 10 17.21 -34.50 19.13
N ALA A 11 17.92 -33.42 18.87
CA ALA A 11 18.88 -33.26 17.77
C ALA A 11 20.09 -34.23 17.91
N VAL A 12 20.48 -34.78 16.78
CA VAL A 12 21.75 -35.51 16.64
C VAL A 12 22.68 -34.64 15.79
N LEU A 13 23.80 -34.25 16.42
CA LEU A 13 24.96 -33.67 15.75
C LEU A 13 25.71 -34.79 14.96
N SER A 14 26.12 -34.50 13.76
CA SER A 14 27.17 -35.23 13.07
C SER A 14 28.24 -34.30 12.51
N ALA A 15 29.45 -34.67 12.81
CA ALA A 15 30.68 -33.89 12.63
C ALA A 15 31.29 -34.01 11.23
N ALA A 16 32.00 -32.95 10.87
CA ALA A 16 33.28 -32.87 10.15
C ALA A 16 33.58 -33.73 8.91
N ALA A 17 33.90 -33.03 7.81
CA ALA A 17 34.98 -33.49 6.92
C ALA A 17 35.70 -32.24 6.36
N ILE A 18 36.94 -32.07 6.85
CA ILE A 18 37.96 -31.14 6.33
C ILE A 18 38.60 -31.84 5.13
N LEU A 19 38.60 -31.19 3.95
CA LEU A 19 39.42 -31.62 2.82
C LEU A 19 40.30 -30.45 2.39
N ALA A 20 41.58 -30.56 2.74
CA ALA A 20 42.65 -29.73 2.25
C ALA A 20 43.03 -30.14 0.83
N ILE A 21 43.05 -29.22 -0.12
CA ILE A 21 43.68 -29.42 -1.43
C ILE A 21 44.72 -28.35 -1.66
N SER A 22 45.90 -28.86 -1.93
CA SER A 22 47.19 -28.27 -2.11
C SER A 22 47.36 -27.29 -3.26
N LEU A 23 48.20 -26.32 -2.97
CA LEU A 23 48.91 -25.35 -3.79
C LEU A 23 49.50 -25.94 -5.07
N SER A 24 49.24 -25.37 -6.23
CA SER A 24 50.04 -25.51 -7.43
C SER A 24 50.30 -24.12 -8.02
N ALA A 25 51.55 -23.67 -7.83
CA ALA A 25 52.07 -22.49 -8.51
C ALA A 25 52.39 -22.86 -9.99
N ALA A 26 51.75 -22.12 -10.91
CA ALA A 26 52.22 -22.09 -12.31
C ALA A 26 52.44 -20.63 -12.69
N GLN A 27 53.70 -20.27 -12.87
CA GLN A 27 54.14 -19.02 -13.49
C GLN A 27 53.74 -19.03 -14.96
N ALA A 28 53.06 -17.98 -15.44
CA ALA A 28 52.89 -17.74 -16.85
C ALA A 28 53.17 -16.26 -17.15
N ALA A 29 53.98 -16.11 -18.18
CA ALA A 29 54.69 -14.96 -18.64
C ALA A 29 53.84 -13.69 -18.87
N GLN A 30 54.52 -12.57 -18.62
CA GLN A 30 54.10 -11.21 -19.05
C GLN A 30 53.94 -11.13 -20.54
N ALA A 31 52.73 -10.87 -21.01
CA ALA A 31 52.46 -10.25 -22.29
C ALA A 31 51.94 -8.85 -22.05
N ALA A 32 52.78 -7.85 -22.31
CA ALA A 32 52.40 -6.46 -22.36
C ALA A 32 51.46 -6.25 -23.55
N GLY A 33 50.15 -6.38 -23.27
CA GLY A 33 49.10 -5.98 -24.19
C GLY A 33 48.64 -4.58 -23.83
N THR A 34 48.86 -3.63 -24.70
CA THR A 34 48.27 -2.29 -24.66
C THR A 34 46.73 -2.43 -24.57
N ALA A 35 46.18 -2.27 -23.38
CA ALA A 35 44.74 -2.17 -23.17
C ALA A 35 44.26 -0.85 -23.79
N ALA A 36 43.69 -0.93 -24.98
CA ALA A 36 42.89 0.15 -25.53
C ALA A 36 41.71 0.39 -24.55
N SER A 37 41.70 1.56 -23.95
CA SER A 37 40.59 2.02 -23.11
C SER A 37 39.32 2.01 -23.99
N ALA A 38 38.41 1.10 -23.69
CA ALA A 38 37.06 1.14 -24.23
C ALA A 38 36.44 2.51 -23.87
N PRO A 39 35.79 3.21 -24.80
CA PRO A 39 35.11 4.45 -24.45
C PRO A 39 34.08 4.16 -23.39
N ALA A 40 34.15 4.89 -22.26
CA ALA A 40 33.15 4.86 -21.25
C ALA A 40 31.79 5.16 -21.90
N GLN A 41 30.92 4.17 -21.96
CA GLN A 41 29.55 4.40 -22.39
C GLN A 41 28.95 5.42 -21.42
N ALA A 42 28.73 6.65 -21.89
CA ALA A 42 27.98 7.64 -21.19
C ALA A 42 26.60 7.01 -20.90
N SER A 43 26.30 6.81 -19.62
CA SER A 43 24.99 6.37 -19.18
C SER A 43 23.99 7.39 -19.73
N ALA A 44 23.18 6.97 -20.68
CA ALA A 44 22.09 7.81 -21.18
C ALA A 44 21.23 8.21 -19.99
N ALA A 45 20.95 9.51 -19.84
CA ALA A 45 20.01 9.97 -18.84
C ALA A 45 18.70 9.20 -19.02
N PRO A 46 18.06 8.76 -17.92
CA PRO A 46 16.81 8.02 -18.01
C PRO A 46 15.79 8.83 -18.80
N ALA A 47 15.14 8.20 -19.77
CA ALA A 47 14.09 8.84 -20.54
C ALA A 47 12.99 9.33 -19.59
N ALA A 48 12.57 10.59 -19.74
CA ALA A 48 11.48 11.14 -18.95
C ALA A 48 10.22 10.27 -19.13
N ILE A 49 9.61 9.84 -18.01
CA ILE A 49 8.35 9.10 -18.06
C ILE A 49 7.27 10.06 -18.57
N GLN A 50 6.62 9.68 -19.66
CA GLN A 50 5.48 10.44 -20.18
C GLN A 50 4.23 10.11 -19.36
N THR A 51 3.60 11.13 -18.82
CA THR A 51 2.31 11.01 -18.11
C THR A 51 1.16 11.35 -19.06
N VAL A 52 -0.04 10.83 -18.75
CA VAL A 52 -1.26 11.22 -19.47
C VAL A 52 -1.76 12.59 -18.98
N PRO A 53 -2.59 13.30 -19.77
CA PRO A 53 -3.19 14.56 -19.32
C PRO A 53 -3.91 14.42 -17.99
N GLY A 54 -3.69 15.37 -17.09
CA GLY A 54 -4.27 15.37 -15.73
C GLY A 54 -3.44 14.63 -14.68
N MET A 55 -2.43 13.85 -15.07
CA MET A 55 -1.50 13.26 -14.10
C MET A 55 -0.41 14.25 -13.71
N PRO A 56 -0.04 14.32 -12.42
CA PRO A 56 1.13 15.08 -12.00
C PRO A 56 2.42 14.47 -12.60
N PRO A 57 3.49 15.26 -12.73
CA PRO A 57 4.77 14.74 -13.20
C PRO A 57 5.31 13.69 -12.22
N VAL A 58 6.02 12.69 -12.76
CA VAL A 58 6.73 11.70 -11.93
C VAL A 58 7.93 12.39 -11.28
N ILE A 59 7.97 12.41 -9.95
CA ILE A 59 9.02 13.09 -9.17
C ILE A 59 10.33 12.29 -9.25
N ASP A 60 10.26 10.98 -9.05
CA ASP A 60 11.41 10.08 -9.18
C ASP A 60 11.07 8.92 -10.13
N PRO A 61 11.64 8.91 -11.36
CA PRO A 61 11.36 7.86 -12.33
C PRO A 61 11.90 6.48 -11.92
N HIS A 62 12.78 6.41 -10.93
CA HIS A 62 13.35 5.16 -10.42
C HIS A 62 12.62 4.65 -9.16
N ASN A 63 11.78 5.48 -8.56
CA ASN A 63 11.00 5.11 -7.37
C ASN A 63 9.58 5.66 -7.45
N LEU A 64 8.66 4.85 -7.95
CA LEU A 64 7.24 5.21 -8.05
C LEU A 64 6.59 5.49 -6.69
N TYR A 65 7.22 5.09 -5.60
CA TYR A 65 6.73 5.27 -4.23
C TYR A 65 7.41 6.43 -3.49
N SER A 66 8.20 7.27 -4.20
CA SER A 66 8.91 8.40 -3.57
C SER A 66 7.99 9.30 -2.75
N GLU A 67 6.76 9.51 -3.24
CA GLU A 67 5.77 10.41 -2.63
C GLU A 67 4.81 9.71 -1.65
N THR A 68 5.00 8.41 -1.38
CA THR A 68 4.10 7.64 -0.49
C THR A 68 4.71 7.33 0.88
N GLY A 69 5.91 7.83 1.14
CA GLY A 69 6.60 7.65 2.42
C GLY A 69 6.02 8.47 3.57
N PRO A 70 6.43 8.19 4.82
CA PRO A 70 6.06 9.00 5.96
C PRO A 70 6.43 10.48 5.74
N GLY A 71 5.52 11.38 6.07
CA GLY A 71 5.71 12.82 5.91
C GLY A 71 5.36 13.39 4.52
N HIS A 72 4.99 12.55 3.55
CA HIS A 72 4.61 12.94 2.19
C HIS A 72 3.08 13.12 2.02
N LEU A 73 2.38 13.53 3.07
CA LEU A 73 0.95 13.80 2.97
C LEU A 73 0.68 15.03 2.09
N SER A 74 -0.31 14.91 1.21
CA SER A 74 -0.82 16.06 0.46
C SER A 74 -1.21 17.21 1.37
N ALA A 75 -0.95 18.45 0.95
CA ALA A 75 -1.38 19.64 1.69
C ALA A 75 -2.92 19.67 1.93
N ALA A 76 -3.69 19.02 1.06
CA ALA A 76 -5.14 18.95 1.19
C ALA A 76 -5.59 18.21 2.45
N VAL A 77 -4.82 17.22 2.93
CA VAL A 77 -5.18 16.33 4.04
C VAL A 77 -4.44 16.62 5.36
N GLN A 78 -3.58 17.63 5.39
CA GLN A 78 -2.75 17.91 6.59
C GLN A 78 -3.56 18.27 7.84
N LYS A 79 -4.82 18.67 7.68
CA LYS A 79 -5.72 19.02 8.78
C LYS A 79 -6.74 17.93 9.09
N ASP A 80 -6.71 16.85 8.34
CA ASP A 80 -7.65 15.76 8.52
C ASP A 80 -7.28 14.92 9.75
N LEU A 81 -8.28 14.28 10.33
CA LEU A 81 -8.05 13.38 11.46
C LEU A 81 -7.36 12.10 10.97
N PRO A 82 -6.26 11.67 11.60
CA PRO A 82 -5.67 10.37 11.31
C PRO A 82 -6.60 9.26 11.79
N ARG A 83 -7.39 8.70 10.90
CA ARG A 83 -8.41 7.68 11.21
C ARG A 83 -8.41 6.55 10.18
N VAL A 84 -8.77 5.36 10.65
CA VAL A 84 -9.06 4.21 9.81
C VAL A 84 -10.57 3.98 9.81
N TYR A 85 -11.17 3.97 8.63
CA TYR A 85 -12.61 3.75 8.45
C TYR A 85 -12.84 2.32 7.97
N VAL A 86 -13.64 1.56 8.72
CA VAL A 86 -13.93 0.16 8.45
C VAL A 86 -15.43 -0.01 8.17
N PRO A 87 -15.83 -0.17 6.90
CA PRO A 87 -17.21 -0.43 6.56
C PRO A 87 -17.60 -1.86 6.96
N ASN A 88 -18.75 -2.01 7.59
CA ASN A 88 -19.26 -3.29 8.08
C ASN A 88 -20.49 -3.70 7.28
N LEU A 89 -20.29 -4.56 6.30
CA LEU A 89 -21.29 -5.01 5.32
C LEU A 89 -22.64 -5.42 5.95
N ARG A 90 -22.62 -6.18 7.04
CA ARG A 90 -23.82 -6.76 7.62
C ARG A 90 -24.53 -5.85 8.62
N SER A 91 -23.81 -4.99 9.30
CA SER A 91 -24.38 -4.09 10.30
C SER A 91 -24.74 -2.71 9.75
N ASN A 92 -24.42 -2.41 8.49
CA ASN A 92 -24.69 -1.12 7.84
C ASN A 92 -24.15 0.06 8.64
N ASP A 93 -22.90 -0.05 9.06
CA ASP A 93 -22.20 0.99 9.80
C ASP A 93 -20.72 1.05 9.45
N VAL A 94 -20.07 2.12 9.85
CA VAL A 94 -18.63 2.31 9.76
C VAL A 94 -18.06 2.42 11.17
N TYR A 95 -17.01 1.65 11.44
CA TYR A 95 -16.19 1.85 12.63
C TYR A 95 -15.06 2.80 12.29
N VAL A 96 -14.82 3.75 13.20
CA VAL A 96 -13.70 4.68 13.12
C VAL A 96 -12.66 4.27 14.16
N ILE A 97 -11.47 3.94 13.69
CA ILE A 97 -10.38 3.46 14.55
C ILE A 97 -9.28 4.53 14.58
N ASP A 98 -8.81 4.80 15.76
CA ASP A 98 -7.62 5.61 15.99
C ASP A 98 -6.38 4.72 15.75
N PRO A 99 -5.49 5.07 14.79
CA PRO A 99 -4.35 4.23 14.43
C PRO A 99 -3.27 4.17 15.50
N ASP A 100 -3.16 5.18 16.38
CA ASP A 100 -2.14 5.21 17.43
C ASP A 100 -2.52 4.31 18.60
N THR A 101 -3.80 4.28 18.95
CA THR A 101 -4.31 3.50 20.09
C THR A 101 -4.94 2.18 19.69
N LEU A 102 -5.18 1.96 18.38
CA LEU A 102 -5.87 0.81 17.81
C LEU A 102 -7.28 0.58 18.40
N LYS A 103 -7.89 1.64 18.88
CA LYS A 103 -9.24 1.58 19.49
C LYS A 103 -10.29 2.13 18.54
N VAL A 104 -11.48 1.56 18.59
CA VAL A 104 -12.67 2.14 17.98
C VAL A 104 -13.03 3.40 18.77
N VAL A 105 -12.98 4.55 18.12
CA VAL A 105 -13.24 5.86 18.73
C VAL A 105 -14.58 6.45 18.32
N ASP A 106 -15.18 5.96 17.23
CA ASP A 106 -16.52 6.33 16.78
C ASP A 106 -17.17 5.20 15.98
N LYS A 107 -18.47 5.27 15.84
CA LYS A 107 -19.28 4.36 15.04
C LYS A 107 -20.54 5.06 14.57
N PHE A 108 -20.85 5.02 13.29
CA PHE A 108 -22.07 5.61 12.76
C PHE A 108 -22.72 4.73 11.69
N LYS A 109 -24.03 4.92 11.51
CA LYS A 109 -24.78 4.25 10.46
C LYS A 109 -24.53 4.88 9.10
N VAL A 110 -24.56 4.04 8.07
CA VAL A 110 -24.49 4.39 6.66
C VAL A 110 -25.57 3.62 5.89
N GLY A 111 -25.59 3.71 4.60
CA GLY A 111 -26.51 2.95 3.77
C GLY A 111 -26.31 1.45 3.86
N LYS A 112 -27.11 0.72 3.11
CA LYS A 112 -27.18 -0.75 3.13
C LYS A 112 -25.97 -1.37 2.44
N GLY A 113 -25.32 -2.33 3.08
CA GLY A 113 -24.23 -3.11 2.52
C GLY A 113 -22.95 -2.29 2.21
N PRO A 114 -22.39 -1.52 3.15
CA PRO A 114 -21.18 -0.75 2.91
C PRO A 114 -19.97 -1.66 2.69
N GLN A 115 -19.16 -1.38 1.65
CA GLN A 115 -18.00 -2.20 1.30
C GLN A 115 -16.70 -1.41 1.17
N HIS A 116 -16.71 -0.24 0.54
CA HIS A 116 -15.52 0.54 0.27
C HIS A 116 -15.61 1.94 0.85
N VAL A 117 -14.46 2.49 1.26
CA VAL A 117 -14.31 3.91 1.61
C VAL A 117 -13.21 4.48 0.73
N VAL A 118 -13.55 5.42 -0.14
CA VAL A 118 -12.67 5.95 -1.18
C VAL A 118 -12.61 7.48 -1.10
N PRO A 119 -11.43 8.10 -1.15
CA PRO A 119 -11.32 9.55 -1.19
C PRO A 119 -11.79 10.13 -2.54
N SER A 120 -12.41 11.31 -2.51
CA SER A 120 -12.63 12.13 -3.70
C SER A 120 -11.30 12.56 -4.33
N TRP A 121 -11.31 12.99 -5.60
CA TRP A 121 -10.10 13.45 -6.29
C TRP A 121 -9.40 14.60 -5.58
N ASP A 122 -10.15 15.53 -5.03
CA ASP A 122 -9.63 16.68 -4.28
C ASP A 122 -9.26 16.36 -2.83
N LEU A 123 -9.45 15.10 -2.41
CA LEU A 123 -9.18 14.57 -1.07
C LEU A 123 -9.98 15.24 0.06
N ARG A 124 -11.08 15.92 -0.24
CA ARG A 124 -11.88 16.65 0.75
C ARG A 124 -13.08 15.87 1.28
N THR A 125 -13.38 14.74 0.67
CA THR A 125 -14.50 13.88 1.06
C THR A 125 -14.08 12.42 0.96
N LEU A 126 -14.43 11.62 1.96
CA LEU A 126 -14.39 10.18 1.85
C LEU A 126 -15.79 9.68 1.51
N TRP A 127 -15.90 8.78 0.56
CA TRP A 127 -17.17 8.22 0.12
C TRP A 127 -17.28 6.76 0.48
N VAL A 128 -18.33 6.39 1.23
CA VAL A 128 -18.67 5.00 1.52
C VAL A 128 -19.59 4.49 0.42
N ALA A 129 -19.20 3.43 -0.28
CA ALA A 129 -20.04 2.74 -1.23
C ALA A 129 -20.95 1.76 -0.48
N ASN A 130 -22.24 2.03 -0.46
CA ASN A 130 -23.28 1.18 0.13
C ASN A 130 -23.97 0.44 -1.02
N ASN A 131 -23.46 -0.71 -1.38
CA ASN A 131 -23.84 -1.38 -2.63
C ASN A 131 -25.19 -2.10 -2.56
N ALA A 132 -25.74 -2.24 -1.37
CA ALA A 132 -27.08 -2.81 -1.10
C ALA A 132 -27.27 -4.26 -1.53
N GLU A 133 -26.22 -4.99 -1.91
CA GLU A 133 -26.18 -6.37 -2.38
C GLU A 133 -27.53 -6.91 -2.95
N ARG A 134 -27.62 -7.04 -4.25
CA ARG A 134 -28.79 -7.62 -4.97
C ARG A 134 -30.07 -6.79 -4.91
N SER A 135 -29.99 -5.50 -4.64
CA SER A 135 -31.11 -4.58 -4.68
C SER A 135 -30.67 -3.21 -5.26
N ASN A 136 -31.62 -2.41 -5.75
CA ASN A 136 -31.32 -1.14 -6.41
C ASN A 136 -31.41 0.06 -5.45
N ASP A 137 -31.38 -0.19 -4.14
CA ASP A 137 -31.46 0.83 -3.09
C ASP A 137 -30.07 1.15 -2.50
N GLY A 138 -29.04 1.12 -3.32
CA GLY A 138 -27.69 1.52 -2.96
C GLY A 138 -27.57 3.03 -2.74
N SER A 139 -26.48 3.43 -2.12
CA SER A 139 -26.20 4.84 -1.84
C SER A 139 -24.70 5.10 -1.67
N LEU A 140 -24.34 6.38 -1.70
CA LEU A 140 -23.02 6.86 -1.26
C LEU A 140 -23.20 7.69 0.02
N THR A 141 -22.45 7.37 1.06
CA THR A 141 -22.40 8.19 2.28
C THR A 141 -21.11 8.98 2.31
N PRO A 142 -21.16 10.33 2.25
CA PRO A 142 -19.96 11.15 2.40
C PRO A 142 -19.51 11.19 3.86
N ILE A 143 -18.21 11.26 4.08
CA ILE A 143 -17.58 11.53 5.37
C ILE A 143 -16.67 12.74 5.18
N ASP A 144 -16.79 13.72 6.06
CA ASP A 144 -15.83 14.83 6.17
C ASP A 144 -14.58 14.33 6.91
N PRO A 145 -13.40 14.25 6.26
CA PRO A 145 -12.19 13.71 6.89
C PRO A 145 -11.64 14.62 7.99
N ALA A 146 -11.93 15.92 7.96
CA ALA A 146 -11.47 16.85 8.99
C ALA A 146 -12.22 16.66 10.32
N THR A 147 -13.48 16.24 10.27
CA THR A 147 -14.31 16.04 11.47
C THR A 147 -14.59 14.58 11.76
N GLY A 148 -14.40 13.69 10.78
CA GLY A 148 -14.73 12.26 10.86
C GLY A 148 -16.23 11.98 10.84
N LYS A 149 -17.08 12.96 10.49
CA LYS A 149 -18.54 12.82 10.58
C LYS A 149 -19.18 12.52 9.22
N PRO A 150 -20.20 11.63 9.20
CA PRO A 150 -20.95 11.36 7.97
C PRO A 150 -21.88 12.51 7.62
N GLY A 151 -22.07 12.73 6.33
CA GLY A 151 -23.06 13.64 5.76
C GLY A 151 -24.30 12.91 5.25
N LYS A 152 -25.11 13.64 4.46
CA LYS A 152 -26.34 13.10 3.87
C LYS A 152 -26.03 12.11 2.75
N GLU A 153 -26.68 10.97 2.78
CA GLU A 153 -26.59 9.96 1.72
C GLU A 153 -27.09 10.46 0.36
N VAL A 154 -26.45 9.99 -0.70
CA VAL A 154 -26.83 10.17 -2.09
C VAL A 154 -27.25 8.82 -2.65
N ALA A 155 -28.47 8.71 -3.17
CA ALA A 155 -28.96 7.49 -3.80
C ALA A 155 -28.20 7.18 -5.09
N VAL A 156 -27.71 5.97 -5.24
CA VAL A 156 -26.99 5.47 -6.41
C VAL A 156 -27.27 3.98 -6.55
N ASP A 157 -27.60 3.52 -7.76
CA ASP A 157 -27.83 2.10 -8.01
C ASP A 157 -26.52 1.30 -7.90
N ASP A 158 -26.50 0.30 -7.03
CA ASP A 158 -25.46 -0.71 -6.87
C ASP A 158 -23.99 -0.19 -6.94
N PRO A 159 -23.60 0.84 -6.15
CA PRO A 159 -22.24 1.36 -6.18
C PRO A 159 -21.28 0.36 -5.53
N TYR A 160 -20.29 -0.11 -6.29
CA TYR A 160 -19.30 -1.04 -5.77
C TYR A 160 -17.91 -0.42 -5.69
N ASN A 161 -17.23 -0.32 -6.83
CA ASN A 161 -15.93 0.37 -6.92
C ASN A 161 -16.13 1.81 -7.36
N MET A 162 -15.41 2.73 -6.74
CA MET A 162 -15.45 4.15 -7.10
C MET A 162 -14.06 4.65 -7.50
N TYR A 163 -14.04 5.43 -8.57
CA TYR A 163 -12.87 6.15 -9.03
C TYR A 163 -13.33 7.56 -9.39
N PHE A 164 -12.53 8.54 -9.02
CA PHE A 164 -12.85 9.94 -9.24
C PHE A 164 -11.90 10.54 -10.28
N THR A 165 -12.44 11.41 -11.11
CA THR A 165 -11.72 12.22 -12.09
C THR A 165 -11.52 13.64 -11.55
N PRO A 166 -10.58 14.42 -12.11
CA PRO A 166 -10.34 15.79 -11.68
C PRO A 166 -11.45 16.77 -12.04
N ASP A 167 -12.36 16.42 -12.97
CA ASP A 167 -13.46 17.20 -13.52
C ASP A 167 -14.84 16.79 -13.01
#